data_f580f55965b9857751d5b9a77650870d
#
_entry.id   f580f55965b9857751d5b9a77650870d
#
_cell.length_a   1.000
_cell.length_b   1.000
_cell.length_c   1.000
_cell.angle_alpha   90.00
_cell.angle_beta   90.00
_cell.angle_gamma   90.00
#
_symmetry.space_group_name_H-M   'P 1'
#
loop_
_entity.id
_entity.type
_entity.pdbx_description
1 polymer ?
#
loop_
_entity_poly.entity_id
_entity_poly.type
_entity_poly.pdbx_seq_one_letter_code
_entity_poly.pdbx_strand_id
1 'polypeptide(L)'
;MDFMSKRFFVLLLALGMGNWNAFGMDGDASTAVPVQPAAPAEGAEFTRLPVSWKANPRDVATAKAAWKTLSAYHQGKPVSGRKLHVVYVTFKDRPALDKYRERYDHLLKNIQAYYADQMQANGFPPLTFKLDLDDRGRLIVHDAYVDKPMSGMNVQNSGPVSREAARKVLASKGIDIEKEHVLIICQLPDGVGPYYGGGFSHQGTGWTCDQEGLDPANFLDTSMMEGGRFKVTKGRNASIYIGGTAHELGHSFGLPHTGTGWDYPDAGESLMGSGNYTYGNELRKEGKGSFLSPTDALKLASVPLFNGVETSLPPDASFGRMIGKYVPGSFERLEAVPVKNGLRLKGKARLDRPAYGVVVHLDPPGGSDYDSNAVGAALNDEGEFDLTICRPGFKGGFIEMRVAVLNCDSTRCMTTLPVWLDGKGARVPSLAQSVYFGDVQNLWIRGRMNEAKKALEEVERRHGARPEVQEW
;
A
#
# COMPACT_ATOMS: atom_id res chain seq x y z
N MET A 1 10.33 -32.84 12.15
CA MET A 1 10.54 -32.03 10.92
C MET A 1 9.97 -30.67 11.23
N ASP A 2 10.84 -29.81 11.76
CA ASP A 2 10.45 -28.49 12.28
C ASP A 2 10.51 -27.45 11.16
N PHE A 3 9.35 -26.90 10.80
CA PHE A 3 9.27 -25.69 10.01
C PHE A 3 9.20 -24.49 10.98
N MET A 4 10.35 -23.89 11.24
CA MET A 4 10.46 -22.65 12.01
C MET A 4 9.78 -21.50 11.25
N SER A 5 8.72 -20.97 11.85
CA SER A 5 8.10 -19.71 11.47
C SER A 5 9.07 -18.56 11.79
N LYS A 6 9.70 -17.98 10.78
CA LYS A 6 10.46 -16.73 10.94
C LYS A 6 9.50 -15.54 10.80
N ARG A 7 9.18 -14.95 11.93
CA ARG A 7 8.45 -13.69 12.04
C ARG A 7 9.35 -12.55 11.51
N PHE A 8 8.85 -11.80 10.54
CA PHE A 8 9.50 -10.57 10.09
C PHE A 8 9.15 -9.44 11.05
N PHE A 9 10.16 -8.94 11.75
CA PHE A 9 10.10 -7.69 12.49
C PHE A 9 10.47 -6.54 11.55
N VAL A 10 9.57 -5.58 11.37
CA VAL A 10 9.90 -4.27 10.81
C VAL A 10 10.66 -3.50 11.88
N LEU A 11 11.96 -3.38 11.76
CA LEU A 11 12.79 -2.54 12.62
C LEU A 11 12.73 -1.10 12.09
N LEU A 12 11.93 -0.25 12.73
CA LEU A 12 11.89 1.19 12.49
C LEU A 12 12.98 1.86 13.35
N LEU A 13 14.04 2.33 12.71
CA LEU A 13 15.01 3.25 13.30
C LEU A 13 14.40 4.65 13.44
N ALA A 14 14.19 5.09 14.68
CA ALA A 14 13.88 6.48 15.02
C ALA A 14 15.14 7.32 14.94
N LEU A 15 15.15 8.37 14.15
CA LEU A 15 16.19 9.41 14.17
C LEU A 15 15.55 10.82 14.11
N GLY A 16 15.87 11.57 15.16
CA GLY A 16 16.17 13.00 15.13
C GLY A 16 15.07 14.00 14.78
N MET A 17 14.52 14.66 15.80
CA MET A 17 13.77 15.91 15.67
C MET A 17 14.73 17.07 15.35
N GLY A 18 14.53 17.73 14.22
CA GLY A 18 15.17 19.02 13.89
C GLY A 18 14.09 20.10 13.72
N ASN A 19 14.27 21.23 14.36
CA ASN A 19 13.42 22.42 14.29
C ASN A 19 13.32 22.99 12.88
N TRP A 20 12.12 23.37 12.45
CA TRP A 20 11.88 24.06 11.19
C TRP A 20 11.25 25.43 11.42
N ASN A 21 11.96 26.48 10.96
CA ASN A 21 11.45 27.83 10.82
C ASN A 21 10.75 27.99 9.46
N ALA A 22 9.62 28.68 9.49
CA ALA A 22 8.79 28.98 8.33
C ALA A 22 9.44 30.08 7.47
N PHE A 23 9.45 29.87 6.14
CA PHE A 23 9.56 30.95 5.15
C PHE A 23 8.29 30.95 4.31
N GLY A 24 7.58 32.06 4.32
CA GLY A 24 6.45 32.33 3.45
C GLY A 24 6.93 32.71 2.04
N MET A 25 6.21 32.25 1.04
CA MET A 25 6.23 32.78 -0.32
C MET A 25 4.81 32.85 -0.85
N ASP A 26 4.34 34.07 -1.08
CA ASP A 26 3.09 34.36 -1.79
C ASP A 26 3.29 33.98 -3.27
N GLY A 27 2.46 33.12 -3.78
CA GLY A 27 2.43 32.68 -5.17
C GLY A 27 1.01 32.72 -5.73
N ASP A 28 0.84 33.42 -6.81
CA ASP A 28 -0.38 33.71 -7.55
C ASP A 28 -1.27 32.47 -7.79
N ALA A 29 -2.54 32.56 -7.42
CA ALA A 29 -3.53 31.49 -7.56
C ALA A 29 -4.05 31.42 -9.00
N SER A 30 -3.38 30.63 -9.84
CA SER A 30 -3.92 30.16 -11.11
C SER A 30 -5.04 29.12 -10.83
N THR A 31 -6.23 29.37 -11.34
CA THR A 31 -7.38 28.44 -11.30
C THR A 31 -7.09 27.19 -12.13
N ALA A 32 -6.44 26.21 -11.55
CA ALA A 32 -6.12 24.95 -12.21
C ALA A 32 -7.36 24.03 -12.23
N VAL A 33 -7.86 23.73 -13.41
CA VAL A 33 -8.70 22.57 -13.69
C VAL A 33 -7.96 21.32 -13.18
N PRO A 34 -8.62 20.33 -12.55
CA PRO A 34 -7.96 19.10 -12.13
C PRO A 34 -7.25 18.48 -13.32
N VAL A 35 -5.92 18.52 -13.30
CA VAL A 35 -5.11 17.86 -14.33
C VAL A 35 -5.28 16.37 -14.12
N GLN A 36 -6.01 15.70 -15.01
CA GLN A 36 -5.98 14.24 -15.08
C GLN A 36 -4.50 13.84 -15.21
N PRO A 37 -4.02 12.87 -14.40
CA PRO A 37 -2.70 12.32 -14.62
C PRO A 37 -2.64 11.87 -16.09
N ALA A 38 -1.59 12.27 -16.78
CA ALA A 38 -1.42 11.93 -18.19
C ALA A 38 -1.54 10.41 -18.34
N ALA A 39 -2.46 9.95 -19.16
CA ALA A 39 -2.49 8.58 -19.61
C ALA A 39 -1.07 8.22 -20.09
N PRO A 40 -0.59 6.97 -19.88
CA PRO A 40 0.69 6.53 -20.40
C PRO A 40 0.78 6.94 -21.87
N ALA A 41 1.89 7.55 -22.28
CA ALA A 41 2.05 8.09 -23.61
C ALA A 41 1.63 7.04 -24.66
N GLU A 42 0.67 7.39 -25.53
CA GLU A 42 0.33 6.57 -26.68
C GLU A 42 1.58 6.42 -27.52
N GLY A 43 2.07 5.19 -27.71
CA GLY A 43 3.22 4.89 -28.56
C GLY A 43 4.44 4.29 -27.84
N ALA A 44 4.42 4.09 -26.53
CA ALA A 44 5.49 3.36 -25.86
C ALA A 44 5.35 1.84 -26.16
N GLU A 45 6.37 1.23 -26.74
CA GLU A 45 6.45 -0.22 -26.95
C GLU A 45 6.64 -0.95 -25.60
N PHE A 46 5.61 -1.03 -24.79
CA PHE A 46 5.59 -1.91 -23.63
C PHE A 46 4.34 -2.80 -23.64
N THR A 47 4.48 -4.01 -23.14
CA THR A 47 3.37 -4.97 -23.10
C THR A 47 2.35 -4.56 -22.04
N ARG A 48 1.13 -4.21 -22.45
CA ARG A 48 0.02 -3.92 -21.54
C ARG A 48 -0.69 -5.20 -21.14
N LEU A 49 -1.03 -5.35 -19.86
CA LEU A 49 -1.73 -6.54 -19.39
C LEU A 49 -3.25 -6.41 -19.63
N PRO A 50 -3.92 -7.51 -20.01
CA PRO A 50 -5.39 -7.53 -20.06
C PRO A 50 -5.99 -7.33 -18.67
N VAL A 51 -7.17 -6.72 -18.61
CA VAL A 51 -7.97 -6.60 -17.39
C VAL A 51 -9.36 -7.20 -17.66
N SER A 52 -9.58 -8.43 -17.21
CA SER A 52 -10.82 -9.17 -17.42
C SER A 52 -11.84 -8.99 -16.29
N TRP A 53 -11.43 -8.45 -15.16
CA TRP A 53 -12.29 -8.26 -14.00
C TRP A 53 -12.79 -6.81 -13.91
N LYS A 54 -13.89 -6.63 -13.16
CA LYS A 54 -14.42 -5.30 -12.79
C LYS A 54 -14.97 -5.37 -11.37
N ALA A 55 -14.87 -4.27 -10.65
CA ALA A 55 -15.52 -4.14 -9.36
C ALA A 55 -17.06 -4.28 -9.49
N ASN A 56 -17.68 -4.84 -8.47
CA ASN A 56 -19.13 -4.98 -8.42
C ASN A 56 -19.83 -3.60 -8.35
N PRO A 57 -21.14 -3.51 -8.63
CA PRO A 57 -21.84 -2.23 -8.66
C PRO A 57 -21.78 -1.44 -7.35
N ARG A 58 -21.73 -2.11 -6.18
CA ARG A 58 -21.60 -1.46 -4.88
C ARG A 58 -20.24 -0.74 -4.77
N ASP A 59 -19.17 -1.43 -5.11
CA ASP A 59 -17.81 -0.86 -4.97
C ASP A 59 -17.54 0.21 -6.02
N VAL A 60 -18.11 0.08 -7.23
CA VAL A 60 -18.10 1.18 -8.22
C VAL A 60 -18.88 2.41 -7.73
N ALA A 61 -20.02 2.22 -7.07
CA ALA A 61 -20.79 3.33 -6.48
C ALA A 61 -19.98 4.00 -5.35
N THR A 62 -19.31 3.20 -4.50
CA THR A 62 -18.39 3.69 -3.47
C THR A 62 -17.27 4.52 -4.07
N ALA A 63 -16.61 4.02 -5.12
CA ALA A 63 -15.51 4.73 -5.79
C ALA A 63 -15.97 6.08 -6.37
N LYS A 64 -17.14 6.10 -7.03
CA LYS A 64 -17.72 7.34 -7.60
C LYS A 64 -18.07 8.37 -6.53
N ALA A 65 -18.67 7.96 -5.42
CA ALA A 65 -19.02 8.84 -4.31
C ALA A 65 -17.74 9.39 -3.63
N ALA A 66 -16.77 8.54 -3.35
CA ALA A 66 -15.48 8.93 -2.82
C ALA A 66 -14.73 9.91 -3.73
N TRP A 67 -14.71 9.63 -5.04
CA TRP A 67 -14.07 10.51 -6.02
C TRP A 67 -14.76 11.87 -6.14
N LYS A 68 -16.07 11.93 -6.01
CA LYS A 68 -16.82 13.20 -5.96
C LYS A 68 -16.35 14.06 -4.79
N THR A 69 -16.23 13.48 -3.59
CA THR A 69 -15.78 14.20 -2.39
C THR A 69 -14.30 14.63 -2.52
N LEU A 70 -13.43 13.73 -3.00
CA LEU A 70 -12.02 14.06 -3.24
C LEU A 70 -11.86 15.17 -4.28
N SER A 71 -12.57 15.10 -5.41
CA SER A 71 -12.49 16.11 -6.47
C SER A 71 -12.93 17.49 -5.97
N ALA A 72 -13.99 17.55 -5.16
CA ALA A 72 -14.42 18.80 -4.54
C ALA A 72 -13.36 19.37 -3.58
N TYR A 73 -12.74 18.51 -2.77
CA TYR A 73 -11.65 18.91 -1.87
C TYR A 73 -10.38 19.36 -2.62
N HIS A 74 -10.09 18.76 -3.76
CA HIS A 74 -8.92 19.07 -4.58
C HIS A 74 -9.09 20.35 -5.41
N GLN A 75 -10.30 20.86 -5.56
CA GLN A 75 -10.58 22.06 -6.33
C GLN A 75 -9.77 23.26 -5.81
N GLY A 76 -9.02 23.91 -6.70
CA GLY A 76 -8.17 25.06 -6.36
C GLY A 76 -6.85 24.73 -5.63
N LYS A 77 -6.53 23.45 -5.43
CA LYS A 77 -5.23 23.05 -4.87
C LYS A 77 -4.14 22.99 -5.92
N PRO A 78 -2.86 23.19 -5.53
CA PRO A 78 -1.74 23.11 -6.45
C PRO A 78 -1.61 21.74 -7.11
N VAL A 79 -1.07 21.72 -8.33
CA VAL A 79 -0.68 20.46 -8.99
C VAL A 79 0.54 19.90 -8.28
N SER A 80 0.50 18.59 -7.98
CA SER A 80 1.62 17.90 -7.36
C SER A 80 2.77 17.70 -8.34
N GLY A 81 3.96 18.14 -7.93
CA GLY A 81 5.22 17.86 -8.62
C GLY A 81 5.83 16.48 -8.32
N ARG A 82 5.20 15.67 -7.46
CA ARG A 82 5.73 14.39 -7.01
C ARG A 82 5.89 13.39 -8.14
N LYS A 83 6.97 12.63 -8.07
CA LYS A 83 7.33 11.60 -9.03
C LYS A 83 7.92 10.39 -8.29
N LEU A 84 7.82 9.21 -8.88
CA LEU A 84 8.58 8.04 -8.43
C LEU A 84 10.01 8.18 -8.91
N HIS A 85 10.96 8.32 -7.99
CA HIS A 85 12.38 8.33 -8.28
C HIS A 85 12.95 6.92 -8.28
N VAL A 86 13.85 6.62 -9.20
CA VAL A 86 14.41 5.29 -9.38
C VAL A 86 15.93 5.35 -9.21
N VAL A 87 16.44 4.51 -8.32
CA VAL A 87 17.88 4.41 -8.05
C VAL A 87 18.36 2.99 -8.29
N TYR A 88 19.33 2.82 -9.21
CA TYR A 88 20.01 1.55 -9.41
C TYR A 88 21.30 1.53 -8.60
N VAL A 89 21.41 0.59 -7.68
CA VAL A 89 22.53 0.47 -6.76
C VAL A 89 23.41 -0.70 -7.19
N THR A 90 24.64 -0.39 -7.58
CA THR A 90 25.67 -1.37 -7.88
C THR A 90 26.59 -1.58 -6.67
N PHE A 91 27.12 -2.78 -6.55
CA PHE A 91 28.10 -3.16 -5.54
C PHE A 91 29.41 -3.56 -6.21
N LYS A 92 30.50 -3.59 -5.44
CA LYS A 92 31.85 -3.86 -5.94
C LYS A 92 31.94 -5.15 -6.79
N ASP A 93 31.22 -6.18 -6.42
CA ASP A 93 31.16 -7.49 -7.08
C ASP A 93 29.88 -7.72 -7.89
N ARG A 94 29.00 -6.71 -8.01
CA ARG A 94 27.73 -6.75 -8.72
C ARG A 94 27.55 -5.49 -9.58
N PRO A 95 28.15 -5.46 -10.79
CA PRO A 95 27.93 -4.38 -11.74
C PRO A 95 26.49 -4.41 -12.25
N ALA A 96 26.04 -3.32 -12.84
CA ALA A 96 24.70 -3.26 -13.46
C ALA A 96 24.57 -4.34 -14.55
N LEU A 97 23.39 -4.97 -14.62
CA LEU A 97 23.05 -5.89 -15.68
C LEU A 97 22.83 -5.15 -16.99
N ASP A 98 23.03 -5.85 -18.09
CA ASP A 98 22.89 -5.25 -19.43
C ASP A 98 21.51 -4.64 -19.64
N LYS A 99 21.48 -3.50 -20.33
CA LYS A 99 20.26 -2.76 -20.68
C LYS A 99 19.30 -2.47 -19.52
N TYR A 100 19.78 -2.39 -18.27
CA TYR A 100 18.91 -2.17 -17.10
C TYR A 100 18.05 -0.91 -17.23
N ARG A 101 18.54 0.20 -17.81
CA ARG A 101 17.76 1.43 -17.99
C ARG A 101 16.55 1.23 -18.91
N GLU A 102 16.78 0.54 -20.04
CA GLU A 102 15.75 0.22 -21.03
C GLU A 102 14.73 -0.75 -20.43
N ARG A 103 15.20 -1.85 -19.80
CA ARG A 103 14.34 -2.83 -19.15
C ARG A 103 13.47 -2.22 -18.06
N TYR A 104 14.02 -1.35 -17.19
CA TYR A 104 13.24 -0.69 -16.14
C TYR A 104 12.33 0.42 -16.67
N ASP A 105 12.65 1.05 -17.79
CA ASP A 105 11.72 1.94 -18.49
C ASP A 105 10.47 1.17 -18.93
N HIS A 106 10.64 0.04 -19.60
CA HIS A 106 9.52 -0.84 -20.01
C HIS A 106 8.76 -1.38 -18.80
N LEU A 107 9.47 -1.87 -17.78
CA LEU A 107 8.92 -2.47 -16.58
C LEU A 107 8.05 -1.48 -15.80
N LEU A 108 8.54 -0.28 -15.55
CA LEU A 108 7.80 0.70 -14.77
C LEU A 108 6.64 1.33 -15.55
N LYS A 109 6.75 1.47 -16.87
CA LYS A 109 5.61 1.85 -17.72
C LYS A 109 4.53 0.77 -17.75
N ASN A 110 4.92 -0.51 -17.77
CA ASN A 110 3.97 -1.62 -17.62
C ASN A 110 3.23 -1.55 -16.28
N ILE A 111 3.95 -1.39 -15.15
CA ILE A 111 3.35 -1.28 -13.83
C ILE A 111 2.47 -0.03 -13.72
N GLN A 112 2.91 1.11 -14.27
CA GLN A 112 2.14 2.35 -14.29
C GLN A 112 0.81 2.16 -15.02
N ALA A 113 0.84 1.53 -16.19
CA ALA A 113 -0.36 1.20 -16.96
C ALA A 113 -1.26 0.23 -16.21
N TYR A 114 -0.68 -0.80 -15.57
CA TYR A 114 -1.44 -1.72 -14.73
C TYR A 114 -2.23 -0.98 -13.64
N TYR A 115 -1.59 -0.10 -12.87
CA TYR A 115 -2.29 0.66 -11.82
C TYR A 115 -3.40 1.54 -12.41
N ALA A 116 -3.17 2.22 -13.53
CA ALA A 116 -4.19 3.04 -14.20
C ALA A 116 -5.42 2.21 -14.60
N ASP A 117 -5.19 1.05 -15.22
CA ASP A 117 -6.25 0.14 -15.66
C ASP A 117 -7.02 -0.45 -14.47
N GLN A 118 -6.31 -0.78 -13.41
CA GLN A 118 -6.90 -1.31 -12.19
C GLN A 118 -7.73 -0.25 -11.44
N MET A 119 -7.29 1.00 -11.39
CA MET A 119 -8.09 2.11 -10.86
C MET A 119 -9.38 2.28 -11.66
N GLN A 120 -9.30 2.21 -13.00
CA GLN A 120 -10.46 2.31 -13.87
C GLN A 120 -11.41 1.11 -13.68
N ALA A 121 -10.92 -0.11 -13.53
CA ALA A 121 -11.72 -1.30 -13.25
C ALA A 121 -12.47 -1.19 -11.91
N ASN A 122 -11.94 -0.42 -10.97
CA ASN A 122 -12.55 -0.09 -9.68
C ASN A 122 -13.56 1.08 -9.74
N GLY A 123 -13.72 1.76 -10.88
CA GLY A 123 -14.67 2.87 -11.04
C GLY A 123 -14.10 4.26 -10.74
N PHE A 124 -12.81 4.38 -10.50
CA PHE A 124 -12.09 5.65 -10.47
C PHE A 124 -11.68 6.11 -11.88
N PRO A 125 -11.24 7.37 -12.08
CA PRO A 125 -10.43 7.73 -13.24
C PRO A 125 -9.17 6.83 -13.31
N PRO A 126 -8.48 6.75 -14.45
CA PRO A 126 -7.26 5.96 -14.62
C PRO A 126 -6.06 6.59 -13.86
N LEU A 127 -6.21 6.74 -12.54
CA LEU A 127 -5.18 7.30 -11.67
C LEU A 127 -3.96 6.37 -11.60
N THR A 128 -2.79 6.96 -11.64
CA THR A 128 -1.54 6.20 -11.53
C THR A 128 -0.39 7.09 -11.04
N PHE A 129 0.68 6.49 -10.57
CA PHE A 129 1.85 7.24 -10.14
C PHE A 129 2.62 7.86 -11.32
N LYS A 130 3.17 9.05 -11.10
CA LYS A 130 4.02 9.71 -12.10
C LYS A 130 5.43 9.14 -12.06
N LEU A 131 6.00 8.86 -13.22
CA LEU A 131 7.41 8.52 -13.38
C LEU A 131 8.25 9.78 -13.58
N ASP A 132 9.50 9.74 -13.14
CA ASP A 132 10.49 10.76 -13.46
C ASP A 132 11.10 10.45 -14.84
N LEU A 133 10.71 11.22 -15.84
CA LEU A 133 11.06 11.00 -17.24
C LEU A 133 11.94 12.14 -17.78
N ASP A 134 12.86 11.81 -18.70
CA ASP A 134 13.64 12.78 -19.46
C ASP A 134 12.81 13.43 -20.59
N ASP A 135 13.39 14.38 -21.30
CA ASP A 135 12.74 15.10 -22.40
C ASP A 135 12.32 14.20 -23.58
N ARG A 136 12.82 12.98 -23.64
CA ARG A 136 12.46 11.98 -24.64
C ARG A 136 11.44 10.96 -24.11
N GLY A 137 10.89 11.20 -22.91
CA GLY A 137 9.93 10.31 -22.25
C GLY A 137 10.53 9.01 -21.74
N ARG A 138 11.84 8.93 -21.53
CA ARG A 138 12.52 7.75 -20.99
C ARG A 138 12.71 7.91 -19.47
N LEU A 139 12.63 6.82 -18.75
CA LEU A 139 12.83 6.77 -17.31
C LEU A 139 14.21 7.34 -16.91
N ILE A 140 14.22 8.27 -15.97
CA ILE A 140 15.43 8.72 -15.31
C ILE A 140 15.80 7.70 -14.22
N VAL A 141 16.95 7.04 -14.39
CA VAL A 141 17.52 6.13 -13.39
C VAL A 141 18.80 6.74 -12.83
N HIS A 142 18.82 6.97 -11.54
CA HIS A 142 20.00 7.46 -10.83
C HIS A 142 20.91 6.29 -10.45
N ASP A 143 22.21 6.39 -10.75
CA ASP A 143 23.16 5.35 -10.40
C ASP A 143 23.82 5.64 -9.06
N ALA A 144 23.81 4.65 -8.19
CA ALA A 144 24.52 4.68 -6.92
C ALA A 144 25.52 3.52 -6.86
N TYR A 145 26.66 3.77 -6.23
CA TYR A 145 27.71 2.77 -6.04
C TYR A 145 28.01 2.55 -4.56
N VAL A 146 28.20 1.29 -4.19
CA VAL A 146 28.60 0.85 -2.87
C VAL A 146 29.95 0.13 -2.97
N ASP A 147 31.00 0.71 -2.38
CA ASP A 147 32.35 0.11 -2.36
C ASP A 147 32.44 -1.01 -1.29
N LYS A 148 31.51 -1.95 -1.39
CA LYS A 148 31.48 -3.20 -0.61
C LYS A 148 30.97 -4.30 -1.50
N PRO A 149 31.40 -5.54 -1.29
CA PRO A 149 30.81 -6.67 -2.02
C PRO A 149 29.38 -6.94 -1.53
N MET A 150 28.52 -7.35 -2.45
CA MET A 150 27.19 -7.87 -2.13
C MET A 150 27.26 -9.31 -1.59
N SER A 151 28.35 -10.03 -1.87
CA SER A 151 28.60 -11.37 -1.33
C SER A 151 28.52 -11.37 0.19
N GLY A 152 27.77 -12.29 0.77
CA GLY A 152 27.49 -12.34 2.20
C GLY A 152 26.37 -11.41 2.69
N MET A 153 25.78 -10.58 1.81
CA MET A 153 24.57 -9.83 2.12
C MET A 153 23.30 -10.66 1.87
N ASN A 154 22.24 -10.28 2.51
CA ASN A 154 20.89 -10.84 2.36
C ASN A 154 19.87 -9.71 2.29
N VAL A 155 18.59 -10.07 2.17
CA VAL A 155 17.48 -9.12 2.13
C VAL A 155 17.50 -8.13 3.30
N GLN A 156 17.81 -8.60 4.52
CA GLN A 156 17.73 -7.79 5.74
C GLN A 156 18.85 -6.76 5.84
N ASN A 157 20.07 -7.11 5.46
CA ASN A 157 21.25 -6.25 5.67
C ASN A 157 21.65 -5.42 4.44
N SER A 158 21.20 -5.80 3.23
CA SER A 158 21.45 -5.03 1.99
C SER A 158 20.59 -3.76 1.88
N GLY A 159 19.36 -3.80 2.38
CA GLY A 159 18.41 -2.69 2.27
C GLY A 159 18.92 -1.37 2.88
N PRO A 160 19.37 -1.34 4.14
CA PRO A 160 19.91 -0.11 4.75
C PRO A 160 21.12 0.44 3.99
N VAL A 161 22.01 -0.43 3.48
CA VAL A 161 23.19 -0.03 2.71
C VAL A 161 22.79 0.57 1.37
N SER A 162 21.88 -0.08 0.66
CA SER A 162 21.35 0.41 -0.63
C SER A 162 20.60 1.74 -0.45
N ARG A 163 19.81 1.87 0.63
CA ARG A 163 19.07 3.11 0.93
C ARG A 163 20.01 4.28 1.21
N GLU A 164 21.09 4.05 1.95
CA GLU A 164 22.07 5.10 2.22
C GLU A 164 22.80 5.55 0.94
N ALA A 165 23.13 4.63 0.04
CA ALA A 165 23.70 4.98 -1.26
C ALA A 165 22.71 5.78 -2.11
N ALA A 166 21.44 5.35 -2.17
CA ALA A 166 20.38 6.06 -2.85
C ALA A 166 20.16 7.46 -2.27
N ARG A 167 20.14 7.60 -0.93
CA ARG A 167 19.98 8.89 -0.25
C ARG A 167 21.07 9.90 -0.68
N LYS A 168 22.32 9.48 -0.75
CA LYS A 168 23.45 10.34 -1.16
C LYS A 168 23.30 10.83 -2.59
N VAL A 169 22.94 9.93 -3.52
CA VAL A 169 22.77 10.27 -4.93
C VAL A 169 21.59 11.21 -5.12
N LEU A 170 20.43 10.91 -4.52
CA LEU A 170 19.23 11.75 -4.63
C LEU A 170 19.46 13.13 -3.99
N ALA A 171 20.11 13.20 -2.83
CA ALA A 171 20.45 14.46 -2.17
C ALA A 171 21.34 15.36 -3.06
N SER A 172 22.27 14.78 -3.82
CA SER A 172 23.08 15.55 -4.79
C SER A 172 22.29 16.15 -5.94
N LYS A 173 21.03 15.71 -6.13
CA LYS A 173 20.06 16.23 -7.10
C LYS A 173 18.98 17.11 -6.46
N GLY A 174 19.11 17.40 -5.16
CA GLY A 174 18.11 18.18 -4.42
C GLY A 174 16.87 17.38 -4.03
N ILE A 175 16.90 16.04 -4.14
CA ILE A 175 15.77 15.15 -3.84
C ILE A 175 15.95 14.58 -2.44
N ASP A 176 14.96 14.81 -1.57
CA ASP A 176 14.94 14.31 -0.20
C ASP A 176 14.21 12.97 -0.14
N ILE A 177 14.95 11.87 0.01
CA ILE A 177 14.40 10.51 0.07
C ILE A 177 13.36 10.33 1.21
N GLU A 178 13.41 11.18 2.24
CA GLU A 178 12.45 11.13 3.35
C GLU A 178 11.09 11.80 3.01
N LYS A 179 10.99 12.44 1.86
CA LYS A 179 9.79 13.15 1.41
C LYS A 179 9.20 12.65 0.11
N GLU A 180 9.88 11.71 -0.54
CA GLU A 180 9.53 11.24 -1.88
C GLU A 180 9.28 9.73 -1.90
N HIS A 181 8.70 9.24 -3.00
CA HIS A 181 8.61 7.82 -3.29
C HIS A 181 9.80 7.38 -4.12
N VAL A 182 10.48 6.33 -3.67
CA VAL A 182 11.72 5.85 -4.28
C VAL A 182 11.67 4.36 -4.50
N LEU A 183 12.01 3.91 -5.71
CA LEU A 183 12.31 2.51 -6.00
C LEU A 183 13.84 2.32 -6.01
N ILE A 184 14.33 1.45 -5.16
CA ILE A 184 15.74 1.05 -5.10
C ILE A 184 15.89 -0.32 -5.74
N ILE A 185 16.78 -0.41 -6.72
CA ILE A 185 17.08 -1.61 -7.49
C ILE A 185 18.49 -2.05 -7.16
N CYS A 186 18.69 -3.31 -6.85
CA CYS A 186 20.03 -3.91 -6.72
C CYS A 186 19.99 -5.38 -7.10
N GLN A 187 21.16 -6.00 -7.24
CA GLN A 187 21.28 -7.43 -7.45
C GLN A 187 21.61 -8.10 -6.11
N LEU A 188 20.75 -9.01 -5.65
CA LEU A 188 21.05 -9.85 -4.50
C LEU A 188 21.81 -11.12 -4.94
N PRO A 189 22.64 -11.70 -4.06
CA PRO A 189 23.10 -13.06 -4.28
C PRO A 189 21.89 -13.98 -4.47
N ASP A 190 22.03 -15.00 -5.28
CA ASP A 190 21.03 -16.06 -5.51
C ASP A 190 19.71 -15.63 -6.20
N GLY A 191 19.67 -14.44 -6.81
CA GLY A 191 18.51 -14.01 -7.61
C GLY A 191 17.19 -13.99 -6.82
N VAL A 192 17.25 -13.63 -5.55
CA VAL A 192 16.05 -13.50 -4.70
C VAL A 192 15.20 -12.34 -5.23
N GLY A 193 13.93 -12.61 -5.49
CA GLY A 193 12.98 -11.68 -6.11
C GLY A 193 12.69 -10.44 -5.29
N PRO A 194 11.67 -9.64 -5.68
CA PRO A 194 11.36 -8.40 -5.00
C PRO A 194 11.26 -8.66 -3.52
N TYR A 195 11.86 -7.83 -2.70
CA TYR A 195 12.13 -8.25 -1.36
C TYR A 195 11.42 -7.45 -0.27
N TYR A 196 11.13 -6.19 -0.43
CA TYR A 196 10.21 -5.48 0.46
C TYR A 196 9.90 -4.06 0.01
N GLY A 197 8.83 -3.50 0.55
CA GLY A 197 8.43 -2.11 0.41
C GLY A 197 7.82 -1.58 1.68
N GLY A 198 7.74 -0.30 1.81
CA GLY A 198 7.07 0.36 2.92
C GLY A 198 6.99 1.86 2.72
N GLY A 199 5.87 2.42 3.16
CA GLY A 199 5.64 3.84 3.01
C GLY A 199 4.23 4.24 3.43
N PHE A 200 3.88 5.44 3.04
CA PHE A 200 2.55 6.02 3.20
C PHE A 200 2.30 7.01 2.05
N SER A 201 1.18 7.66 2.05
CA SER A 201 0.68 8.43 0.92
C SER A 201 1.63 9.53 0.38
N HIS A 202 2.55 10.04 1.19
CA HIS A 202 3.44 11.14 0.80
C HIS A 202 4.90 10.74 0.60
N GLN A 203 5.30 9.57 1.04
CA GLN A 203 6.65 9.06 0.88
C GLN A 203 6.68 7.54 1.06
N GLY A 204 7.66 6.89 0.45
CA GLY A 204 7.88 5.48 0.65
C GLY A 204 9.06 4.96 -0.15
N THR A 205 9.55 3.80 0.23
CA THR A 205 10.64 3.14 -0.48
C THR A 205 10.24 1.71 -0.81
N GLY A 206 10.37 1.35 -2.08
CA GLY A 206 10.30 -0.02 -2.56
C GLY A 206 11.70 -0.53 -2.91
N TRP A 207 11.99 -1.78 -2.63
CA TRP A 207 13.22 -2.45 -3.04
C TRP A 207 12.88 -3.61 -3.95
N THR A 208 13.62 -3.73 -5.04
CA THR A 208 13.48 -4.84 -5.98
C THR A 208 14.85 -5.39 -6.37
N CYS A 209 14.89 -6.70 -6.66
CA CYS A 209 16.10 -7.36 -7.13
C CYS A 209 16.09 -7.43 -8.66
N ASP A 210 17.16 -6.93 -9.30
CA ASP A 210 17.33 -7.07 -10.74
C ASP A 210 17.80 -8.47 -11.12
N GLN A 211 17.31 -8.95 -12.24
CA GLN A 211 17.66 -10.23 -12.83
C GLN A 211 17.73 -10.11 -14.36
N GLU A 212 18.52 -10.96 -15.01
CA GLU A 212 18.52 -11.05 -16.45
C GLU A 212 17.13 -11.41 -16.98
N GLY A 213 16.75 -10.79 -18.09
CA GLY A 213 15.44 -11.05 -18.74
C GLY A 213 14.24 -10.43 -18.02
N LEU A 214 14.44 -9.61 -17.00
CA LEU A 214 13.36 -8.90 -16.32
C LEU A 214 12.88 -7.72 -17.18
N ASP A 215 12.05 -8.03 -18.17
CA ASP A 215 11.46 -7.10 -19.13
C ASP A 215 10.06 -7.60 -19.52
N PRO A 216 9.03 -6.73 -19.55
CA PRO A 216 7.69 -7.10 -20.03
C PRO A 216 7.67 -7.63 -21.46
N ALA A 217 8.64 -7.27 -22.30
CA ALA A 217 8.81 -7.84 -23.65
C ALA A 217 8.98 -9.37 -23.63
N ASN A 218 9.46 -9.93 -22.52
CA ASN A 218 9.65 -11.36 -22.34
C ASN A 218 8.40 -12.10 -21.84
N PHE A 219 7.29 -11.45 -21.53
CA PHE A 219 6.12 -12.09 -20.90
C PHE A 219 5.58 -13.31 -21.66
N LEU A 220 5.78 -13.37 -22.97
CA LEU A 220 5.34 -14.47 -23.82
C LEU A 220 6.45 -15.49 -24.15
N ASP A 221 7.66 -15.34 -23.57
CA ASP A 221 8.75 -16.29 -23.80
C ASP A 221 8.43 -17.65 -23.13
N THR A 222 8.23 -18.67 -23.96
CA THR A 222 7.89 -20.04 -23.54
C THR A 222 9.10 -20.90 -23.23
N SER A 223 10.33 -20.42 -23.44
CA SER A 223 11.54 -21.16 -23.11
C SER A 223 11.68 -21.32 -21.59
N MET A 224 12.16 -22.46 -21.13
CA MET A 224 12.31 -22.76 -19.72
C MET A 224 13.51 -22.02 -19.12
N MET A 225 13.36 -21.62 -17.85
CA MET A 225 14.48 -21.10 -17.06
C MET A 225 15.54 -22.18 -16.84
N GLU A 226 16.79 -21.83 -17.09
CA GLU A 226 17.95 -22.65 -16.72
C GLU A 226 18.34 -22.28 -15.26
N GLY A 227 17.77 -23.00 -14.29
CA GLY A 227 17.95 -22.69 -12.87
C GLY A 227 16.91 -21.70 -12.33
N GLY A 228 17.18 -21.11 -11.18
CA GLY A 228 16.30 -20.17 -10.51
C GLY A 228 15.37 -20.82 -9.47
N ARG A 229 14.64 -19.98 -8.75
CA ARG A 229 13.74 -20.40 -7.65
C ARG A 229 12.54 -21.22 -8.15
N PHE A 230 12.07 -20.91 -9.35
CA PHE A 230 10.89 -21.53 -9.92
C PHE A 230 11.23 -22.30 -11.20
N LYS A 231 10.68 -23.50 -11.35
CA LYS A 231 10.74 -24.27 -12.59
C LYS A 231 9.63 -23.80 -13.53
N VAL A 232 9.80 -22.65 -14.14
CA VAL A 232 8.80 -21.97 -14.98
C VAL A 232 9.43 -21.47 -16.27
N THR A 233 8.61 -21.02 -17.20
CA THR A 233 9.10 -20.34 -18.42
C THR A 233 9.71 -18.99 -18.08
N LYS A 234 10.59 -18.48 -18.94
CA LYS A 234 11.19 -17.14 -18.79
C LYS A 234 10.11 -16.06 -18.71
N GLY A 235 9.07 -16.15 -19.53
CA GLY A 235 7.95 -15.21 -19.49
C GLY A 235 7.19 -15.24 -18.18
N ARG A 236 6.95 -16.40 -17.62
CA ARG A 236 6.31 -16.52 -16.30
C ARG A 236 7.21 -16.00 -15.19
N ASN A 237 8.51 -16.31 -15.23
CA ASN A 237 9.48 -15.79 -14.29
C ASN A 237 9.51 -14.25 -14.32
N ALA A 238 9.66 -13.64 -15.51
CA ALA A 238 9.66 -12.20 -15.68
C ALA A 238 8.37 -11.57 -15.06
N SER A 239 7.20 -12.15 -15.36
CA SER A 239 5.94 -11.59 -14.86
C SER A 239 5.77 -11.73 -13.34
N ILE A 240 6.24 -12.82 -12.72
CA ILE A 240 6.22 -12.98 -11.25
C ILE A 240 7.06 -11.89 -10.57
N TYR A 241 8.26 -11.61 -11.09
CA TYR A 241 9.14 -10.62 -10.49
C TYR A 241 8.71 -9.17 -10.79
N ILE A 242 8.13 -8.91 -11.96
CA ILE A 242 7.55 -7.61 -12.28
C ILE A 242 6.29 -7.38 -11.43
N GLY A 243 5.43 -8.39 -11.28
CA GLY A 243 4.29 -8.35 -10.37
C GLY A 243 4.70 -8.15 -8.92
N GLY A 244 5.81 -8.77 -8.49
CA GLY A 244 6.39 -8.52 -7.18
C GLY A 244 6.89 -7.08 -7.01
N THR A 245 7.52 -6.50 -8.04
CA THR A 245 7.90 -5.08 -8.02
C THR A 245 6.66 -4.18 -7.90
N ALA A 246 5.57 -4.51 -8.62
CA ALA A 246 4.31 -3.80 -8.49
C ALA A 246 3.72 -3.90 -7.06
N HIS A 247 3.81 -5.07 -6.43
CA HIS A 247 3.39 -5.32 -5.05
C HIS A 247 4.22 -4.48 -4.05
N GLU A 248 5.55 -4.49 -4.16
CA GLU A 248 6.43 -3.71 -3.28
C GLU A 248 6.24 -2.19 -3.46
N LEU A 249 5.97 -1.73 -4.68
CA LEU A 249 5.54 -0.36 -4.93
C LEU A 249 4.20 -0.07 -4.26
N GLY A 250 3.25 -1.00 -4.26
CA GLY A 250 2.00 -0.87 -3.50
C GLY A 250 2.26 -0.58 -2.02
N HIS A 251 3.18 -1.29 -1.39
CA HIS A 251 3.60 -1.01 -0.02
C HIS A 251 4.26 0.37 0.11
N SER A 252 5.09 0.77 -0.85
CA SER A 252 5.70 2.11 -0.83
C SER A 252 4.67 3.23 -0.94
N PHE A 253 3.51 2.98 -1.56
CA PHE A 253 2.37 3.90 -1.64
C PHE A 253 1.45 3.82 -0.40
N GLY A 254 1.81 3.02 0.60
CA GLY A 254 1.09 2.89 1.87
C GLY A 254 -0.04 1.85 1.86
N LEU A 255 -0.04 0.91 0.93
CA LEU A 255 -0.97 -0.22 0.95
C LEU A 255 -0.50 -1.31 1.92
N PRO A 256 -1.36 -1.83 2.79
CA PRO A 256 -1.09 -3.06 3.54
C PRO A 256 -1.34 -4.29 2.66
N HIS A 257 -1.00 -5.47 3.16
CA HIS A 257 -1.47 -6.70 2.55
C HIS A 257 -3.01 -6.76 2.57
N THR A 258 -3.56 -7.24 1.47
CA THR A 258 -4.99 -7.46 1.29
C THR A 258 -5.17 -8.72 0.46
N GLY A 259 -5.73 -9.76 1.06
CA GLY A 259 -6.01 -11.01 0.37
C GLY A 259 -7.07 -10.86 -0.72
N THR A 260 -7.29 -11.93 -1.48
CA THR A 260 -8.37 -11.98 -2.46
C THR A 260 -9.70 -11.84 -1.74
N GLY A 261 -10.43 -10.79 -2.07
CA GLY A 261 -11.70 -10.47 -1.42
C GLY A 261 -12.74 -11.57 -1.63
N TRP A 262 -13.48 -11.91 -0.57
CA TRP A 262 -14.55 -12.92 -0.65
C TRP A 262 -15.69 -12.51 -1.60
N ASP A 263 -15.80 -11.22 -1.88
CA ASP A 263 -16.76 -10.67 -2.87
C ASP A 263 -16.28 -10.84 -4.32
N TYR A 264 -15.04 -11.31 -4.52
CA TYR A 264 -14.38 -11.41 -5.83
C TYR A 264 -13.73 -12.78 -6.09
N PRO A 265 -14.45 -13.90 -5.91
CA PRO A 265 -13.85 -15.23 -6.02
C PRO A 265 -13.31 -15.54 -7.42
N ASP A 266 -13.82 -14.86 -8.44
CA ASP A 266 -13.46 -15.08 -9.86
C ASP A 266 -12.55 -13.97 -10.44
N ALA A 267 -12.11 -13.00 -9.62
CA ALA A 267 -11.30 -11.88 -10.11
C ALA A 267 -9.81 -12.26 -10.34
N GLY A 268 -9.35 -13.33 -9.70
CA GLY A 268 -7.94 -13.71 -9.64
C GLY A 268 -7.36 -13.42 -8.26
N GLU A 269 -6.06 -13.13 -8.18
CA GLU A 269 -5.38 -12.88 -6.93
C GLU A 269 -5.17 -11.36 -6.70
N SER A 270 -5.43 -10.91 -5.47
CA SER A 270 -5.14 -9.51 -5.12
C SER A 270 -3.65 -9.21 -5.25
N LEU A 271 -3.30 -8.09 -5.90
CA LEU A 271 -1.90 -7.66 -6.03
C LEU A 271 -1.22 -7.56 -4.66
N MET A 272 -1.92 -7.00 -3.67
CA MET A 272 -1.40 -6.86 -2.30
C MET A 272 -1.53 -8.15 -1.45
N GLY A 273 -2.00 -9.23 -2.04
CA GLY A 273 -1.92 -10.60 -1.55
C GLY A 273 -0.89 -11.41 -2.36
N SER A 274 -1.33 -12.50 -2.95
CA SER A 274 -0.49 -13.40 -3.77
C SER A 274 -0.47 -13.03 -5.27
N GLY A 275 -0.97 -11.86 -5.64
CA GLY A 275 -1.17 -11.46 -7.03
C GLY A 275 0.10 -11.36 -7.87
N ASN A 276 1.27 -11.18 -7.22
CA ASN A 276 2.55 -11.23 -7.94
C ASN A 276 2.76 -12.54 -8.68
N TYR A 277 2.25 -13.68 -8.19
CA TYR A 277 2.38 -14.99 -8.84
C TYR A 277 1.46 -15.17 -10.04
N THR A 278 0.42 -14.37 -10.15
CA THR A 278 -0.57 -14.41 -11.23
C THR A 278 -0.46 -13.22 -12.20
N TYR A 279 0.47 -12.31 -11.94
CA TYR A 279 0.74 -11.16 -12.81
C TYR A 279 1.12 -11.65 -14.22
N GLY A 280 0.38 -11.25 -15.25
CA GLY A 280 0.57 -11.71 -16.62
C GLY A 280 -0.05 -13.07 -16.98
N ASN A 281 -0.72 -13.77 -16.07
CA ASN A 281 -1.38 -15.06 -16.41
C ASN A 281 -2.42 -14.91 -17.52
N GLU A 282 -3.25 -13.86 -17.50
CA GLU A 282 -4.25 -13.63 -18.55
C GLU A 282 -3.63 -13.43 -19.92
N LEU A 283 -2.52 -12.70 -19.99
CA LEU A 283 -1.78 -12.49 -21.24
C LEU A 283 -1.28 -13.81 -21.83
N ARG A 284 -0.80 -14.72 -20.98
CA ARG A 284 -0.33 -16.05 -21.37
C ARG A 284 -1.43 -17.12 -21.48
N LYS A 285 -2.68 -16.75 -21.17
CA LYS A 285 -3.82 -17.70 -21.10
C LYS A 285 -3.62 -18.82 -20.08
N GLU A 286 -2.93 -18.53 -18.99
CA GLU A 286 -2.65 -19.47 -17.88
C GLU A 286 -3.69 -19.40 -16.75
N GLY A 287 -4.73 -18.61 -16.91
CA GLY A 287 -5.80 -18.40 -15.93
C GLY A 287 -6.00 -16.93 -15.60
N LYS A 288 -6.65 -16.67 -14.47
CA LYS A 288 -6.90 -15.32 -14.00
C LYS A 288 -5.61 -14.61 -13.60
N GLY A 289 -5.57 -13.32 -13.82
CA GLY A 289 -4.44 -12.45 -13.48
C GLY A 289 -4.47 -11.96 -12.05
N SER A 290 -3.70 -10.90 -11.80
CA SER A 290 -3.77 -10.14 -10.57
C SER A 290 -4.73 -8.96 -10.70
N PHE A 291 -5.29 -8.51 -9.59
CA PHE A 291 -6.13 -7.33 -9.55
C PHE A 291 -5.81 -6.44 -8.33
N LEU A 292 -6.12 -5.14 -8.45
CA LEU A 292 -6.05 -4.21 -7.33
C LEU A 292 -7.41 -4.22 -6.61
N SER A 293 -7.44 -4.54 -5.33
CA SER A 293 -8.70 -4.61 -4.58
C SER A 293 -9.40 -3.24 -4.54
N PRO A 294 -10.75 -3.20 -4.44
CA PRO A 294 -11.48 -1.93 -4.32
C PRO A 294 -11.03 -1.07 -3.14
N THR A 295 -10.61 -1.70 -2.05
CA THR A 295 -10.11 -0.99 -0.86
C THR A 295 -8.73 -0.39 -1.08
N ASP A 296 -7.88 -1.04 -1.85
CA ASP A 296 -6.56 -0.50 -2.21
C ASP A 296 -6.70 0.65 -3.20
N ALA A 297 -7.60 0.52 -4.20
CA ALA A 297 -7.93 1.61 -5.11
C ALA A 297 -8.51 2.82 -4.35
N LEU A 298 -9.40 2.58 -3.37
CA LEU A 298 -9.96 3.64 -2.54
C LEU A 298 -8.86 4.39 -1.77
N LYS A 299 -7.87 3.69 -1.22
CA LYS A 299 -6.73 4.30 -0.52
C LYS A 299 -5.82 5.09 -1.45
N LEU A 300 -5.54 4.58 -2.66
CA LEU A 300 -4.66 5.25 -3.64
C LEU A 300 -5.28 6.52 -4.21
N ALA A 301 -6.60 6.63 -4.23
CA ALA A 301 -7.31 7.77 -4.82
C ALA A 301 -6.94 9.12 -4.18
N SER A 302 -6.55 9.15 -2.90
CA SER A 302 -6.12 10.37 -2.23
C SER A 302 -4.61 10.64 -2.33
N VAL A 303 -3.80 9.67 -2.78
CA VAL A 303 -2.33 9.80 -2.81
C VAL A 303 -1.89 10.85 -3.83
N PRO A 304 -1.13 11.90 -3.42
CA PRO A 304 -0.72 12.99 -4.32
C PRO A 304 0.06 12.53 -5.56
N LEU A 305 0.85 11.48 -5.41
CA LEU A 305 1.59 10.88 -6.52
C LEU A 305 0.67 10.29 -7.61
N PHE A 306 -0.55 9.84 -7.22
CA PHE A 306 -1.56 9.23 -8.10
C PHE A 306 -2.54 10.24 -8.68
N ASN A 307 -3.11 11.08 -7.82
CA ASN A 307 -4.16 12.01 -8.24
C ASN A 307 -3.61 13.33 -8.82
N GLY A 308 -2.31 13.58 -8.67
CA GLY A 308 -1.63 14.76 -9.21
C GLY A 308 -1.94 16.07 -8.47
N VAL A 309 -2.53 15.99 -7.28
CA VAL A 309 -2.89 17.18 -6.47
C VAL A 309 -2.02 17.22 -5.23
N GLU A 310 -1.37 18.36 -4.97
CA GLU A 310 -0.54 18.50 -3.77
C GLU A 310 -1.42 18.70 -2.54
N THR A 311 -1.20 17.86 -1.55
CA THR A 311 -1.83 17.97 -0.24
C THR A 311 -0.73 18.04 0.82
N SER A 312 -0.72 19.12 1.58
CA SER A 312 0.22 19.24 2.69
C SER A 312 -0.21 18.36 3.85
N LEU A 313 0.74 17.67 4.44
CA LEU A 313 0.51 17.01 5.72
C LEU A 313 0.22 18.10 6.77
N PRO A 314 -0.83 17.92 7.57
CA PRO A 314 -1.12 18.89 8.61
C PRO A 314 0.01 18.93 9.66
N PRO A 315 0.25 20.10 10.32
CA PRO A 315 1.32 20.25 11.31
C PRO A 315 1.26 19.25 12.47
N ASP A 316 0.06 18.76 12.78
CA ASP A 316 -0.19 17.76 13.82
C ASP A 316 -0.20 16.31 13.26
N ALA A 317 0.20 16.11 12.00
CA ALA A 317 0.31 14.77 11.44
C ALA A 317 1.36 13.98 12.22
N SER A 318 0.89 13.00 12.98
CA SER A 318 1.76 12.03 13.64
C SER A 318 2.04 10.85 12.70
N PHE A 319 3.14 10.17 12.93
CA PHE A 319 3.45 8.92 12.23
C PHE A 319 2.27 7.92 12.31
N GLY A 320 1.60 7.84 13.46
CA GLY A 320 0.42 7.00 13.62
C GLY A 320 -0.74 7.35 12.68
N ARG A 321 -0.99 8.64 12.44
CA ARG A 321 -2.00 9.11 11.46
C ARG A 321 -1.58 8.81 10.03
N MET A 322 -0.33 9.06 9.69
CA MET A 322 0.18 8.84 8.33
C MET A 322 0.10 7.37 7.89
N ILE A 323 0.39 6.44 8.78
CA ILE A 323 0.39 5.00 8.50
C ILE A 323 -0.92 4.30 8.87
N GLY A 324 -1.94 5.06 9.29
CA GLY A 324 -3.22 4.49 9.70
C GLY A 324 -3.18 3.75 11.03
N LYS A 325 -2.22 4.05 11.91
CA LYS A 325 -2.24 3.56 13.28
C LYS A 325 -3.37 4.20 14.08
N TYR A 326 -3.74 3.49 15.13
CA TYR A 326 -4.77 3.87 16.08
C TYR A 326 -4.71 5.35 16.49
N VAL A 327 -5.83 6.05 16.30
CA VAL A 327 -6.05 7.39 16.81
C VAL A 327 -7.36 7.37 17.62
N PRO A 328 -7.28 7.52 18.94
CA PRO A 328 -8.48 7.57 19.79
C PRO A 328 -9.46 8.64 19.29
N GLY A 329 -10.75 8.31 19.30
CA GLY A 329 -11.80 9.24 18.91
C GLY A 329 -11.99 9.42 17.42
N SER A 330 -11.49 8.49 16.58
CA SER A 330 -11.77 8.47 15.14
C SER A 330 -13.25 8.28 14.80
N PHE A 331 -14.05 7.76 15.74
CA PHE A 331 -15.46 7.50 15.56
C PHE A 331 -16.29 8.12 16.69
N GLU A 332 -17.44 8.69 16.35
CA GLU A 332 -18.48 9.08 17.31
C GLU A 332 -19.35 7.86 17.66
N ARG A 333 -19.60 7.00 16.69
CA ARG A 333 -20.39 5.78 16.82
C ARG A 333 -19.83 4.71 15.91
N LEU A 334 -19.77 3.48 16.41
CA LEU A 334 -19.46 2.28 15.63
C LEU A 334 -20.27 1.12 16.19
N GLU A 335 -21.13 0.55 15.36
CA GLU A 335 -22.00 -0.58 15.71
C GLU A 335 -21.69 -1.75 14.77
N ALA A 336 -21.49 -2.92 15.34
CA ALA A 336 -21.33 -4.16 14.60
C ALA A 336 -22.57 -5.04 14.82
N VAL A 337 -23.26 -5.36 13.73
CA VAL A 337 -24.46 -6.19 13.75
C VAL A 337 -24.15 -7.49 13.03
N PRO A 338 -24.40 -8.65 13.66
CA PRO A 338 -24.28 -9.95 12.98
C PRO A 338 -25.21 -10.03 11.78
N VAL A 339 -24.71 -10.56 10.68
CA VAL A 339 -25.51 -10.93 9.50
C VAL A 339 -25.16 -12.35 9.08
N LYS A 340 -25.95 -12.93 8.19
CA LYS A 340 -25.66 -14.28 7.67
C LYS A 340 -24.26 -14.32 7.06
N ASN A 341 -23.40 -15.16 7.62
CA ASN A 341 -22.00 -15.34 7.20
C ASN A 341 -21.11 -14.08 7.30
N GLY A 342 -21.40 -13.15 8.20
CA GLY A 342 -20.58 -11.94 8.26
C GLY A 342 -21.01 -10.94 9.31
N LEU A 343 -20.61 -9.72 9.08
CA LEU A 343 -20.75 -8.57 9.94
C LEU A 343 -21.23 -7.37 9.14
N ARG A 344 -22.26 -6.67 9.62
CA ARG A 344 -22.61 -5.34 9.14
C ARG A 344 -22.11 -4.31 10.12
N LEU A 345 -21.31 -3.37 9.64
CA LEU A 345 -20.83 -2.24 10.40
C LEU A 345 -21.57 -0.98 9.98
N LYS A 346 -22.07 -0.27 11.00
CA LYS A 346 -22.62 1.08 10.88
C LYS A 346 -21.83 2.00 11.76
N GLY A 347 -21.48 3.16 11.27
CA GLY A 347 -20.70 4.08 12.07
C GLY A 347 -20.86 5.52 11.64
N LYS A 348 -20.35 6.39 12.50
CA LYS A 348 -20.14 7.80 12.21
C LYS A 348 -18.71 8.16 12.59
N ALA A 349 -17.93 8.53 11.57
CA ALA A 349 -16.59 9.02 11.74
C ALA A 349 -16.62 10.44 12.36
N ARG A 350 -15.65 10.73 13.22
CA ARG A 350 -15.42 12.11 13.65
C ARG A 350 -14.66 12.84 12.57
N LEU A 351 -15.26 13.87 11.99
CA LEU A 351 -14.69 14.63 10.89
C LEU A 351 -13.89 15.84 11.40
N ASP A 352 -12.79 15.60 12.10
CA ASP A 352 -11.82 16.67 12.44
C ASP A 352 -11.17 17.24 11.16
N ARG A 353 -11.25 16.51 10.05
CA ARG A 353 -10.76 16.81 8.71
C ARG A 353 -11.73 16.30 7.66
N PRO A 354 -11.77 16.91 6.47
CA PRO A 354 -12.53 16.34 5.37
C PRO A 354 -12.10 14.90 5.09
N ALA A 355 -13.05 13.99 5.08
CA ALA A 355 -12.83 12.58 4.82
C ALA A 355 -13.77 12.09 3.71
N TYR A 356 -13.36 11.06 2.97
CA TYR A 356 -14.11 10.59 1.81
C TYR A 356 -14.52 9.13 1.90
N GLY A 357 -13.94 8.37 2.82
CA GLY A 357 -14.21 6.95 2.88
C GLY A 357 -13.78 6.29 4.18
N VAL A 358 -14.22 5.07 4.34
CA VAL A 358 -13.81 4.15 5.39
C VAL A 358 -13.41 2.82 4.78
N VAL A 359 -12.38 2.19 5.33
CA VAL A 359 -11.96 0.84 4.98
C VAL A 359 -11.90 -0.01 6.23
N VAL A 360 -12.47 -1.20 6.15
CA VAL A 360 -12.45 -2.19 7.23
C VAL A 360 -11.68 -3.41 6.75
N HIS A 361 -10.64 -3.78 7.50
CA HIS A 361 -9.91 -5.02 7.32
C HIS A 361 -10.32 -6.01 8.40
N LEU A 362 -10.55 -7.25 8.01
CA LEU A 362 -10.69 -8.39 8.90
C LEU A 362 -9.48 -9.31 8.68
N ASP A 363 -8.68 -9.47 9.72
CA ASP A 363 -7.45 -10.25 9.71
C ASP A 363 -7.58 -11.46 10.67
N PRO A 364 -7.70 -12.69 10.14
CA PRO A 364 -7.80 -13.89 10.96
C PRO A 364 -6.52 -14.12 11.77
N PRO A 365 -6.60 -14.73 12.97
CA PRO A 365 -5.42 -15.03 13.75
C PRO A 365 -4.61 -16.16 13.13
N GLY A 366 -3.29 -16.05 13.21
CA GLY A 366 -2.36 -17.15 12.89
C GLY A 366 -1.81 -17.18 11.48
N GLY A 367 -2.30 -16.35 10.57
CA GLY A 367 -1.73 -16.13 9.23
C GLY A 367 -0.70 -15.01 9.18
N SER A 368 -0.12 -14.84 8.02
CA SER A 368 0.42 -13.54 7.62
C SER A 368 -0.76 -12.69 7.14
N ASP A 369 -0.65 -11.36 7.16
CA ASP A 369 -1.72 -10.42 6.70
C ASP A 369 -2.23 -10.69 5.26
N TYR A 370 -1.65 -11.64 4.55
CA TYR A 370 -2.03 -12.07 3.19
C TYR A 370 -3.42 -12.68 3.08
N ASP A 371 -4.00 -13.13 4.19
CA ASP A 371 -5.36 -13.68 4.26
C ASP A 371 -6.40 -12.68 4.78
N SER A 372 -5.98 -11.42 5.01
CA SER A 372 -6.90 -10.36 5.42
C SER A 372 -7.90 -10.04 4.32
N ASN A 373 -9.17 -9.90 4.68
CA ASN A 373 -10.20 -9.39 3.78
C ASN A 373 -10.53 -7.93 4.09
N ALA A 374 -10.80 -7.14 3.06
CA ALA A 374 -11.10 -5.74 3.24
C ALA A 374 -12.33 -5.31 2.42
N VAL A 375 -13.15 -4.44 3.01
CA VAL A 375 -14.32 -3.83 2.38
C VAL A 375 -14.30 -2.32 2.66
N GLY A 376 -14.71 -1.52 1.68
CA GLY A 376 -14.78 -0.07 1.80
C GLY A 376 -16.19 0.48 1.63
N ALA A 377 -16.40 1.70 2.14
CA ALA A 377 -17.57 2.51 1.88
C ALA A 377 -17.16 3.98 1.74
N ALA A 378 -17.92 4.73 0.94
CA ALA A 378 -17.83 6.20 0.99
C ALA A 378 -18.51 6.71 2.26
N LEU A 379 -18.03 7.84 2.76
CA LEU A 379 -18.71 8.60 3.82
C LEU A 379 -19.72 9.54 3.19
N ASN A 380 -20.87 9.73 3.86
CA ASN A 380 -21.75 10.84 3.54
C ASN A 380 -21.23 12.15 4.17
N ASP A 381 -21.94 13.26 3.94
CA ASP A 381 -21.54 14.59 4.41
C ASP A 381 -21.51 14.67 5.95
N GLU A 382 -22.29 13.83 6.63
CA GLU A 382 -22.34 13.72 8.10
C GLU A 382 -21.26 12.78 8.66
N GLY A 383 -20.45 12.15 7.79
CA GLY A 383 -19.41 11.18 8.17
C GLY A 383 -19.95 9.77 8.46
N GLU A 384 -21.18 9.48 8.07
CA GLU A 384 -21.79 8.19 8.32
C GLU A 384 -21.44 7.17 7.22
N PHE A 385 -21.41 5.90 7.61
CA PHE A 385 -21.22 4.76 6.70
C PHE A 385 -22.02 3.55 7.14
N ASP A 386 -22.32 2.68 6.18
CA ASP A 386 -22.97 1.39 6.38
C ASP A 386 -22.35 0.40 5.38
N LEU A 387 -21.69 -0.63 5.89
CA LEU A 387 -21.04 -1.65 5.06
C LEU A 387 -21.24 -3.04 5.64
N THR A 388 -21.20 -4.05 4.78
CA THR A 388 -21.30 -5.45 5.18
C THR A 388 -20.11 -6.22 4.66
N ILE A 389 -19.51 -7.01 5.54
CA ILE A 389 -18.42 -7.93 5.22
C ILE A 389 -18.96 -9.35 5.41
N CYS A 390 -18.99 -10.12 4.33
CA CYS A 390 -19.41 -11.53 4.38
C CYS A 390 -18.20 -12.44 4.20
N ARG A 391 -18.13 -13.50 5.01
CA ARG A 391 -17.15 -14.59 4.88
C ARG A 391 -17.86 -15.93 4.78
N PRO A 392 -18.09 -16.46 3.57
CA PRO A 392 -18.68 -17.78 3.40
C PRO A 392 -17.82 -18.84 4.10
N GLY A 393 -18.48 -19.76 4.85
CA GLY A 393 -17.80 -20.87 5.50
C GLY A 393 -16.98 -20.52 6.75
N PHE A 394 -17.08 -19.30 7.28
CA PHE A 394 -16.41 -18.98 8.54
C PHE A 394 -16.99 -19.77 9.72
N LYS A 395 -16.13 -20.54 10.40
CA LYS A 395 -16.55 -21.46 11.49
C LYS A 395 -16.57 -20.81 12.88
N GLY A 396 -16.34 -19.50 12.97
CA GLY A 396 -16.21 -18.80 14.23
C GLY A 396 -14.77 -18.67 14.70
N GLY A 397 -14.53 -17.76 15.61
CA GLY A 397 -13.23 -17.47 16.22
C GLY A 397 -12.95 -15.98 16.34
N PHE A 398 -11.78 -15.68 16.80
CA PHE A 398 -11.26 -14.33 16.95
C PHE A 398 -10.77 -13.78 15.61
N ILE A 399 -11.08 -12.51 15.33
CA ILE A 399 -10.57 -11.76 14.18
C ILE A 399 -10.12 -10.39 14.66
N GLU A 400 -8.99 -9.91 14.18
CA GLU A 400 -8.63 -8.52 14.29
C GLU A 400 -9.37 -7.70 13.24
N MET A 401 -10.16 -6.72 13.68
CA MET A 401 -10.83 -5.77 12.80
C MET A 401 -10.14 -4.41 12.88
N ARG A 402 -9.64 -3.94 11.76
CA ARG A 402 -9.05 -2.60 11.63
C ARG A 402 -10.00 -1.72 10.82
N VAL A 403 -10.50 -0.64 11.42
CA VAL A 403 -11.40 0.32 10.77
C VAL A 403 -10.63 1.62 10.58
N ALA A 404 -10.41 2.02 9.33
CA ALA A 404 -9.66 3.20 8.95
C ALA A 404 -10.55 4.24 8.27
N VAL A 405 -10.58 5.46 8.78
CA VAL A 405 -11.14 6.64 8.11
C VAL A 405 -10.08 7.19 7.16
N LEU A 406 -10.47 7.43 5.92
CA LEU A 406 -9.62 7.96 4.85
C LEU A 406 -9.91 9.46 4.67
N ASN A 407 -8.91 10.30 5.02
CA ASN A 407 -9.02 11.74 4.90
C ASN A 407 -8.61 12.23 3.51
N CYS A 408 -9.20 13.32 3.07
CA CYS A 408 -8.93 13.91 1.75
C CYS A 408 -7.50 14.45 1.59
N ASP A 409 -6.81 14.73 2.71
CA ASP A 409 -5.38 15.09 2.75
C ASP A 409 -4.44 13.89 2.72
N SER A 410 -4.95 12.70 2.42
CA SER A 410 -4.27 11.40 2.41
C SER A 410 -3.83 10.87 3.78
N THR A 411 -4.13 11.53 4.87
CA THR A 411 -3.95 10.95 6.21
C THR A 411 -5.01 9.89 6.50
N ARG A 412 -4.74 9.02 7.44
CA ARG A 412 -5.66 7.95 7.87
C ARG A 412 -5.77 7.94 9.39
N CYS A 413 -6.96 7.72 9.88
CA CYS A 413 -7.21 7.46 11.29
C CYS A 413 -7.74 6.05 11.45
N MET A 414 -7.11 5.21 12.26
CA MET A 414 -7.44 3.80 12.37
C MET A 414 -7.74 3.41 13.82
N THR A 415 -8.75 2.60 13.99
CA THR A 415 -9.09 1.92 15.25
C THR A 415 -9.03 0.41 15.03
N THR A 416 -8.37 -0.32 15.93
CA THR A 416 -8.26 -1.77 15.89
C THR A 416 -9.14 -2.37 16.98
N LEU A 417 -9.96 -3.33 16.61
CA LEU A 417 -10.95 -3.98 17.48
C LEU A 417 -10.80 -5.49 17.44
N PRO A 418 -10.79 -6.19 18.57
CA PRO A 418 -10.96 -7.64 18.59
C PRO A 418 -12.43 -7.98 18.37
N VAL A 419 -12.71 -8.85 17.42
CA VAL A 419 -14.06 -9.31 17.11
C VAL A 419 -14.12 -10.82 17.24
N TRP A 420 -15.10 -11.33 17.99
CA TRP A 420 -15.43 -12.74 18.01
C TRP A 420 -16.60 -12.98 17.07
N LEU A 421 -16.36 -13.79 16.03
CA LEU A 421 -17.42 -14.30 15.19
C LEU A 421 -17.74 -15.72 15.68
N ASP A 422 -18.96 -15.97 16.10
CA ASP A 422 -19.49 -17.32 16.28
C ASP A 422 -20.54 -17.59 15.21
N GLY A 423 -20.94 -18.85 15.04
CA GLY A 423 -21.96 -19.21 14.03
C GLY A 423 -23.33 -18.54 14.23
N LYS A 424 -23.51 -17.78 15.30
CA LYS A 424 -24.74 -17.09 15.67
C LYS A 424 -24.61 -15.57 15.60
N GLY A 425 -23.37 -15.03 15.53
CA GLY A 425 -23.18 -13.58 15.47
C GLY A 425 -21.76 -13.11 15.70
N ALA A 426 -21.64 -11.80 15.89
CA ALA A 426 -20.39 -11.14 16.24
C ALA A 426 -20.48 -10.53 17.63
N ARG A 427 -19.45 -10.73 18.44
CA ARG A 427 -19.26 -9.98 19.68
C ARG A 427 -18.15 -8.96 19.45
N VAL A 428 -18.50 -7.71 19.55
CA VAL A 428 -17.58 -6.59 19.48
C VAL A 428 -17.50 -5.97 20.86
N PRO A 429 -16.29 -5.71 21.39
CA PRO A 429 -16.16 -5.00 22.67
C PRO A 429 -16.85 -3.64 22.62
N SER A 430 -17.14 -3.08 23.80
CA SER A 430 -17.62 -1.72 23.88
C SER A 430 -16.71 -0.77 23.08
N LEU A 431 -17.29 0.09 22.26
CA LEU A 431 -16.51 1.03 21.45
C LEU A 431 -15.66 1.94 22.36
N ALA A 432 -16.22 2.44 23.45
CA ALA A 432 -15.52 3.30 24.39
C ALA A 432 -14.24 2.65 24.92
N GLN A 433 -14.29 1.37 25.26
CA GLN A 433 -13.12 0.61 25.69
C GLN A 433 -12.20 0.25 24.52
N SER A 434 -12.74 -0.20 23.38
CA SER A 434 -11.96 -0.60 22.23
C SER A 434 -11.17 0.53 21.60
N VAL A 435 -11.68 1.76 21.68
CA VAL A 435 -10.99 2.97 21.24
C VAL A 435 -9.63 3.15 21.93
N TYR A 436 -9.51 2.75 23.20
CA TYR A 436 -8.26 2.87 23.96
C TYR A 436 -7.50 1.54 24.07
N PHE A 437 -8.20 0.45 24.22
CA PHE A 437 -7.62 -0.86 24.56
C PHE A 437 -7.65 -1.89 23.42
N GLY A 438 -8.13 -1.54 22.22
CA GLY A 438 -8.23 -2.49 21.11
C GLY A 438 -6.90 -3.17 20.78
N ASP A 439 -5.81 -2.41 20.71
CA ASP A 439 -4.48 -2.97 20.47
C ASP A 439 -3.99 -3.82 21.64
N VAL A 440 -4.25 -3.42 22.86
CA VAL A 440 -3.91 -4.20 24.08
C VAL A 440 -4.64 -5.53 24.06
N GLN A 441 -5.94 -5.51 23.79
CA GLN A 441 -6.78 -6.71 23.72
C GLN A 441 -6.33 -7.66 22.60
N ASN A 442 -6.02 -7.13 21.42
CA ASN A 442 -5.52 -7.93 20.29
C ASN A 442 -4.19 -8.59 20.60
N LEU A 443 -3.25 -7.87 21.18
CA LEU A 443 -1.96 -8.41 21.59
C LEU A 443 -2.11 -9.48 22.67
N TRP A 444 -3.00 -9.27 23.64
CA TRP A 444 -3.30 -10.22 24.70
C TRP A 444 -3.87 -11.52 24.15
N ILE A 445 -4.91 -11.44 23.32
CA ILE A 445 -5.56 -12.62 22.72
C ILE A 445 -4.59 -13.42 21.86
N ARG A 446 -3.64 -12.74 21.21
CA ARG A 446 -2.56 -13.37 20.42
C ARG A 446 -1.41 -13.93 21.27
N GLY A 447 -1.50 -13.86 22.60
CA GLY A 447 -0.45 -14.34 23.51
C GLY A 447 0.82 -13.48 23.54
N ARG A 448 0.78 -12.27 22.97
CA ARG A 448 1.91 -11.32 22.93
C ARG A 448 1.94 -10.47 24.21
N MET A 449 2.05 -11.12 25.39
CA MET A 449 1.85 -10.50 26.70
C MET A 449 2.76 -9.32 27.01
N ASN A 450 4.06 -9.42 26.67
CA ASN A 450 5.02 -8.32 26.91
C ASN A 450 4.71 -7.07 26.07
N GLU A 451 4.18 -7.26 24.88
CA GLU A 451 3.80 -6.17 23.99
C GLU A 451 2.45 -5.58 24.42
N ALA A 452 1.51 -6.43 24.86
CA ALA A 452 0.24 -5.99 25.45
C ALA A 452 0.48 -5.10 26.67
N LYS A 453 1.41 -5.50 27.57
CA LYS A 453 1.78 -4.70 28.74
C LYS A 453 2.33 -3.32 28.34
N LYS A 454 3.26 -3.27 27.40
CA LYS A 454 3.80 -1.97 26.89
C LYS A 454 2.73 -1.10 26.25
N ALA A 455 1.81 -1.71 25.48
CA ALA A 455 0.69 -0.99 24.88
C ALA A 455 -0.26 -0.42 25.97
N LEU A 456 -0.52 -1.17 27.03
CA LEU A 456 -1.31 -0.73 28.18
C LEU A 456 -0.65 0.46 28.89
N GLU A 457 0.63 0.37 29.22
CA GLU A 457 1.41 1.46 29.82
C GLU A 457 1.34 2.74 28.96
N GLU A 458 1.36 2.60 27.65
CA GLU A 458 1.25 3.72 26.72
C GLU A 458 -0.17 4.32 26.69
N VAL A 459 -1.22 3.50 26.78
CA VAL A 459 -2.61 3.96 26.91
C VAL A 459 -2.79 4.75 28.22
N GLU A 460 -2.31 4.20 29.33
CA GLU A 460 -2.35 4.88 30.64
C GLU A 460 -1.60 6.21 30.61
N ARG A 461 -0.42 6.23 30.04
CA ARG A 461 0.41 7.44 29.94
C ARG A 461 -0.26 8.54 29.12
N ARG A 462 -0.92 8.18 28.01
CA ARG A 462 -1.53 9.15 27.09
C ARG A 462 -2.94 9.55 27.47
N HIS A 463 -3.69 8.63 28.05
CA HIS A 463 -5.14 8.72 28.21
C HIS A 463 -5.65 8.40 29.60
N GLY A 464 -4.77 8.20 30.59
CA GLY A 464 -5.13 7.78 31.94
C GLY A 464 -6.09 8.71 32.68
N ALA A 465 -6.21 9.99 32.24
CA ALA A 465 -7.19 10.92 32.78
C ALA A 465 -8.61 10.77 32.18
N ARG A 466 -8.79 9.89 31.18
CA ARG A 466 -10.09 9.67 30.55
C ARG A 466 -10.94 8.71 31.40
N PRO A 467 -12.24 9.01 31.63
CA PRO A 467 -13.12 8.14 32.41
C PRO A 467 -13.12 6.69 31.90
N GLU A 468 -13.18 6.51 30.58
CA GLU A 468 -13.22 5.19 29.94
C GLU A 468 -11.95 4.36 30.17
N VAL A 469 -10.82 5.03 30.44
CA VAL A 469 -9.55 4.38 30.79
C VAL A 469 -9.47 4.09 32.28
N GLN A 470 -10.05 4.93 33.12
CA GLN A 470 -10.07 4.72 34.57
C GLN A 470 -11.03 3.61 35.01
N GLU A 471 -12.08 3.34 34.23
CA GLU A 471 -13.05 2.28 34.50
C GLU A 471 -12.57 0.87 34.07
N TRP A 472 -11.50 0.78 33.28
CA TRP A 472 -10.96 -0.48 32.77
C TRP A 472 -9.91 -1.05 33.68
#